data_aca83ced0ccd7f55f7e79265d0953442
#
_entry.id   aca83ced0ccd7f55f7e79265d0953442
#
_cell.length_a   1.000
_cell.length_b   1.000
_cell.length_c   1.000
_cell.angle_alpha   90.00
_cell.angle_beta   90.00
_cell.angle_gamma   90.00
#
_symmetry.space_group_name_H-M   'P 1'
#
loop_
_entity.id
_entity.type
_entity.pdbx_description
1 polymer ?
#
loop_
_entity_poly.entity_id
_entity_poly.type
_entity_poly.pdbx_seq_one_letter_code
_entity_poly.pdbx_strand_id
1 'polypeptide(L)'
;CSKLKSDLLRQAVSFEQSDSFLVLPVCTMERYVKDLLSWEEYFGEEGILTQKIQDQLCGAGAVRNRIDFYNYFTCEEVPDFNRYTCLVIPGGDAELGVERIKDNKLLSALSNYQGMILAYSAGALMLYQEYFLSPNWYYTTMKYCRGIGLDCMPPFLLEMHYDGSESMAGMIKEAGKYLNKDVCAIGDYGILIYDNYEKSMIEYGDVTYFKIQNQT
;
A
#
# COMPACT_ATOMS: atom_id res chain seq x y z
N CYS A 1 -12.25 -15.34 -0.27
CA CYS A 1 -11.67 -14.00 -0.41
C CYS A 1 -10.16 -14.03 -0.72
N SER A 2 -9.33 -14.74 0.06
CA SER A 2 -7.86 -14.80 -0.16
C SER A 2 -7.45 -15.39 -1.51
N LYS A 3 -8.13 -16.44 -1.98
CA LYS A 3 -7.80 -17.12 -3.25
C LYS A 3 -8.02 -16.19 -4.47
N LEU A 4 -9.13 -15.48 -4.52
CA LEU A 4 -9.43 -14.53 -5.61
C LEU A 4 -8.39 -13.38 -5.67
N LYS A 5 -7.96 -12.86 -4.51
CA LYS A 5 -6.91 -11.83 -4.45
C LYS A 5 -5.55 -12.36 -4.92
N SER A 6 -5.21 -13.60 -4.57
CA SER A 6 -3.98 -14.24 -5.05
C SER A 6 -4.01 -14.52 -6.56
N ASP A 7 -5.18 -14.93 -7.09
CA ASP A 7 -5.34 -15.18 -8.53
C ASP A 7 -5.23 -13.86 -9.33
N LEU A 8 -5.79 -12.76 -8.82
CA LEU A 8 -5.67 -11.45 -9.44
C LEU A 8 -4.22 -10.95 -9.40
N LEU A 9 -3.54 -11.10 -8.26
CA LEU A 9 -2.13 -10.74 -8.13
C LEU A 9 -1.26 -11.53 -9.11
N ARG A 10 -1.50 -12.83 -9.27
CA ARG A 10 -0.80 -13.69 -10.26
C ARG A 10 -1.02 -13.26 -11.71
N GLN A 11 -2.19 -12.70 -12.05
CA GLN A 11 -2.45 -12.16 -13.38
C GLN A 11 -1.71 -10.85 -13.61
N ALA A 12 -1.60 -10.03 -12.56
CA ALA A 12 -0.97 -8.71 -12.62
C ALA A 12 0.56 -8.77 -12.56
N VAL A 13 1.10 -9.68 -11.72
CA VAL A 13 2.54 -9.81 -11.47
C VAL A 13 2.93 -11.28 -11.45
N SER A 14 4.03 -11.61 -12.13
CA SER A 14 4.66 -12.94 -12.06
C SER A 14 6.02 -12.78 -11.39
N PHE A 15 6.16 -13.37 -10.20
CA PHE A 15 7.43 -13.38 -9.49
C PHE A 15 8.29 -14.55 -9.91
N GLU A 16 9.61 -14.33 -9.98
CA GLU A 16 10.60 -15.35 -10.24
C GLU A 16 11.10 -15.97 -8.93
N GLN A 17 11.70 -17.16 -9.00
CA GLN A 17 12.28 -17.83 -7.83
C GLN A 17 13.46 -17.04 -7.21
N SER A 18 14.10 -16.19 -8.01
CA SER A 18 15.19 -15.31 -7.60
C SER A 18 14.72 -14.07 -6.83
N ASP A 19 13.44 -13.69 -6.94
CA ASP A 19 12.90 -12.51 -6.31
C ASP A 19 12.94 -12.59 -4.77
N SER A 20 13.25 -11.48 -4.16
CA SER A 20 13.33 -11.32 -2.71
C SER A 20 12.45 -10.17 -2.24
N PHE A 21 11.81 -10.35 -1.09
CA PHE A 21 10.78 -9.44 -0.59
C PHE A 21 11.11 -8.95 0.82
N LEU A 22 10.91 -7.66 1.06
CA LEU A 22 10.85 -7.12 2.41
C LEU A 22 9.45 -6.58 2.68
N VAL A 23 8.78 -7.17 3.65
CA VAL A 23 7.47 -6.67 4.13
C VAL A 23 7.71 -5.58 5.17
N LEU A 24 7.15 -4.40 4.93
CA LEU A 24 7.19 -3.25 5.82
C LEU A 24 5.80 -3.05 6.46
N PRO A 25 5.46 -3.68 7.60
CA PRO A 25 4.12 -3.66 8.17
C PRO A 25 3.85 -2.39 8.99
N VAL A 26 4.35 -1.25 8.51
CA VAL A 26 4.32 0.04 9.20
C VAL A 26 2.91 0.60 9.42
N CYS A 27 1.95 0.25 8.56
CA CYS A 27 0.55 0.67 8.71
C CYS A 27 -0.26 -0.20 9.67
N THR A 28 0.33 -1.22 10.30
CA THR A 28 -0.42 -2.11 11.20
C THR A 28 -0.95 -1.34 12.40
N MET A 29 -2.27 -1.44 12.63
CA MET A 29 -2.96 -0.72 13.71
C MET A 29 -2.47 -1.17 15.09
N GLU A 30 -2.33 -0.24 16.04
CA GLU A 30 -1.88 -0.52 17.43
C GLU A 30 -2.77 -1.49 18.18
N ARG A 31 -4.04 -1.60 17.84
CA ARG A 31 -4.94 -2.61 18.44
C ARG A 31 -4.52 -4.05 18.14
N TYR A 32 -3.69 -4.27 17.10
CA TYR A 32 -3.13 -5.57 16.75
C TYR A 32 -1.68 -5.68 17.20
N VAL A 33 -0.86 -4.63 16.93
CA VAL A 33 0.58 -4.66 17.18
C VAL A 33 1.00 -3.36 17.88
N LYS A 34 1.18 -3.41 19.19
CA LYS A 34 1.53 -2.27 20.07
C LYS A 34 2.90 -2.40 20.72
N ASP A 35 3.48 -3.60 20.73
CA ASP A 35 4.74 -3.94 21.36
C ASP A 35 5.40 -5.15 20.67
N LEU A 36 6.61 -5.50 21.10
CA LEU A 36 7.36 -6.61 20.53
C LEU A 36 6.63 -7.95 20.68
N LEU A 37 5.93 -8.18 21.79
CA LEU A 37 5.22 -9.44 22.02
C LEU A 37 4.08 -9.62 20.99
N SER A 38 3.26 -8.59 20.80
CA SER A 38 2.21 -8.59 19.81
C SER A 38 2.77 -8.59 18.38
N TRP A 39 3.95 -7.99 18.15
CA TRP A 39 4.63 -8.09 16.86
C TRP A 39 4.97 -9.55 16.53
N GLU A 40 5.57 -10.29 17.48
CA GLU A 40 5.89 -11.71 17.30
C GLU A 40 4.65 -12.57 17.05
N GLU A 41 3.53 -12.29 17.72
CA GLU A 41 2.26 -12.99 17.50
C GLU A 41 1.72 -12.80 16.07
N TYR A 42 1.83 -11.59 15.52
CA TYR A 42 1.27 -11.26 14.21
C TYR A 42 2.27 -11.42 13.06
N PHE A 43 3.53 -11.06 13.26
CA PHE A 43 4.58 -10.99 12.23
C PHE A 43 5.82 -11.84 12.53
N GLY A 44 5.89 -12.56 13.64
CA GLY A 44 6.92 -13.56 13.88
C GLY A 44 6.86 -14.70 12.84
N GLU A 45 7.76 -15.67 12.93
CA GLU A 45 7.89 -16.77 11.95
C GLU A 45 6.56 -17.52 11.73
N GLU A 46 5.82 -17.80 12.81
CA GLU A 46 4.50 -18.46 12.79
C GLU A 46 3.33 -17.45 12.89
N GLY A 47 3.60 -16.17 12.70
CA GLY A 47 2.63 -15.10 12.89
C GLY A 47 1.46 -15.16 11.91
N ILE A 48 0.28 -14.78 12.39
CA ILE A 48 -0.99 -14.87 11.63
C ILE A 48 -0.91 -14.08 10.31
N LEU A 49 -0.32 -12.87 10.35
CA LEU A 49 -0.19 -12.03 9.16
C LEU A 49 1.00 -12.43 8.30
N THR A 50 2.07 -12.96 8.90
CA THR A 50 3.20 -13.57 8.18
C THR A 50 2.70 -14.66 7.25
N GLN A 51 1.99 -15.65 7.78
CA GLN A 51 1.44 -16.75 6.98
C GLN A 51 0.54 -16.25 5.85
N LYS A 52 -0.35 -15.33 6.17
CA LYS A 52 -1.30 -14.76 5.19
C LYS A 52 -0.61 -14.01 4.05
N ILE A 53 0.38 -13.18 4.35
CA ILE A 53 1.12 -12.41 3.35
C ILE A 53 1.99 -13.35 2.51
N GLN A 54 2.69 -14.26 3.14
CA GLN A 54 3.49 -15.28 2.46
C GLN A 54 2.64 -16.13 1.51
N ASP A 55 1.45 -16.58 1.93
CA ASP A 55 0.55 -17.37 1.07
C ASP A 55 0.07 -16.58 -0.14
N GLN A 56 -0.18 -15.27 0.02
CA GLN A 56 -0.56 -14.41 -1.10
C GLN A 56 0.59 -14.25 -2.11
N LEU A 57 1.81 -13.97 -1.64
CA LEU A 57 2.98 -13.79 -2.49
C LEU A 57 3.41 -15.11 -3.16
N CYS A 58 3.43 -16.21 -2.42
CA CYS A 58 3.69 -17.54 -2.96
C CYS A 58 2.64 -17.96 -4.00
N GLY A 59 1.39 -17.56 -3.79
CA GLY A 59 0.32 -17.71 -4.77
C GLY A 59 0.63 -17.01 -6.11
N ALA A 60 1.45 -15.97 -6.11
CA ALA A 60 1.91 -15.26 -7.30
C ALA A 60 3.32 -15.66 -7.78
N GLY A 61 3.93 -16.70 -7.21
CA GLY A 61 5.21 -17.26 -7.66
C GLY A 61 6.39 -17.02 -6.71
N ALA A 62 6.24 -16.20 -5.67
CA ALA A 62 7.32 -15.95 -4.71
C ALA A 62 7.71 -17.21 -3.93
N VAL A 63 8.96 -17.25 -3.47
CA VAL A 63 9.50 -18.34 -2.63
C VAL A 63 9.47 -17.92 -1.17
N ARG A 64 8.85 -18.70 -0.30
CA ARG A 64 8.56 -18.36 1.10
C ARG A 64 9.78 -17.91 1.90
N ASN A 65 10.92 -18.60 1.77
CA ASN A 65 12.15 -18.28 2.48
C ASN A 65 12.92 -17.07 1.91
N ARG A 66 12.35 -16.35 0.96
CA ARG A 66 12.85 -15.10 0.40
C ARG A 66 11.97 -13.91 0.75
N ILE A 67 11.08 -14.08 1.74
CA ILE A 67 10.16 -13.05 2.23
C ILE A 67 10.52 -12.73 3.66
N ASP A 68 11.18 -11.59 3.86
CA ASP A 68 11.59 -11.06 5.16
C ASP A 68 10.56 -10.04 5.67
N PHE A 69 10.51 -9.85 7.00
CA PHE A 69 9.62 -8.90 7.66
C PHE A 69 10.44 -7.90 8.48
N TYR A 70 10.23 -6.62 8.24
CA TYR A 70 10.87 -5.54 8.98
C TYR A 70 10.22 -5.36 10.35
N ASN A 71 10.98 -5.61 11.42
CA ASN A 71 10.53 -5.38 12.78
C ASN A 71 10.93 -3.98 13.26
N TYR A 72 9.99 -3.05 13.23
CA TYR A 72 10.21 -1.66 13.64
C TYR A 72 10.37 -1.45 15.15
N PHE A 73 10.23 -2.49 15.99
CA PHE A 73 10.54 -2.43 17.43
C PHE A 73 11.98 -2.79 17.76
N THR A 74 12.64 -3.58 16.91
CA THR A 74 13.99 -4.12 17.22
C THR A 74 15.05 -3.68 16.21
N CYS A 75 14.67 -3.12 15.08
CA CYS A 75 15.63 -2.73 14.05
C CYS A 75 16.31 -1.40 14.44
N GLU A 76 17.57 -1.46 14.82
CA GLU A 76 18.37 -0.27 15.18
C GLU A 76 18.90 0.45 13.93
N GLU A 77 19.06 -0.26 12.82
CA GLU A 77 19.58 0.27 11.56
C GLU A 77 18.55 0.17 10.44
N VAL A 78 18.58 1.16 9.54
CA VAL A 78 17.76 1.12 8.32
C VAL A 78 18.28 0.01 7.41
N PRO A 79 17.46 -0.98 7.03
CA PRO A 79 17.89 -2.04 6.12
C PRO A 79 18.22 -1.48 4.73
N ASP A 80 19.18 -2.12 4.06
CA ASP A 80 19.44 -1.83 2.65
C ASP A 80 18.32 -2.41 1.80
N PHE A 81 17.38 -1.55 1.38
CA PHE A 81 16.22 -1.94 0.58
C PHE A 81 16.60 -2.46 -0.81
N ASN A 82 17.75 -2.04 -1.36
CA ASN A 82 18.20 -2.48 -2.69
C ASN A 82 18.66 -3.95 -2.73
N ARG A 83 18.71 -4.62 -1.57
CA ARG A 83 18.89 -6.08 -1.50
C ARG A 83 17.64 -6.87 -1.86
N TYR A 84 16.48 -6.19 -1.92
CA TYR A 84 15.18 -6.80 -2.22
C TYR A 84 14.69 -6.34 -3.58
N THR A 85 14.08 -7.26 -4.34
CA THR A 85 13.46 -6.93 -5.63
C THR A 85 12.09 -6.30 -5.48
N CYS A 86 11.43 -6.55 -4.35
CA CYS A 86 10.10 -6.00 -4.04
C CYS A 86 9.97 -5.61 -2.56
N LEU A 87 9.51 -4.39 -2.31
CA LEU A 87 9.01 -3.97 -1.00
C LEU A 87 7.50 -4.18 -0.95
N VAL A 88 7.00 -4.78 0.13
CA VAL A 88 5.58 -5.03 0.34
C VAL A 88 5.09 -4.18 1.52
N ILE A 89 4.13 -3.29 1.28
CA ILE A 89 3.60 -2.39 2.31
C ILE A 89 2.12 -2.73 2.55
N PRO A 90 1.81 -3.53 3.58
CA PRO A 90 0.44 -3.89 3.93
C PRO A 90 -0.42 -2.69 4.35
N GLY A 91 -1.73 -2.86 4.28
CA GLY A 91 -2.69 -1.85 4.72
C GLY A 91 -2.84 -1.78 6.25
N GLY A 92 -3.71 -0.88 6.69
CA GLY A 92 -4.01 -0.62 8.09
C GLY A 92 -4.36 0.84 8.33
N ASP A 93 -3.50 1.57 9.06
CA ASP A 93 -3.60 3.00 9.35
C ASP A 93 -2.48 3.76 8.63
N ALA A 94 -2.85 4.65 7.70
CA ALA A 94 -1.89 5.39 6.88
C ALA A 94 -1.14 6.47 7.69
N GLU A 95 -1.80 7.13 8.64
CA GLU A 95 -1.20 8.16 9.49
C GLU A 95 -0.11 7.52 10.38
N LEU A 96 -0.42 6.39 11.00
CA LEU A 96 0.53 5.61 11.79
C LEU A 96 1.70 5.08 10.93
N GLY A 97 1.42 4.69 9.69
CA GLY A 97 2.45 4.31 8.72
C GLY A 97 3.45 5.43 8.45
N VAL A 98 2.95 6.65 8.23
CA VAL A 98 3.78 7.86 8.05
C VAL A 98 4.64 8.14 9.27
N GLU A 99 4.09 8.04 10.49
CA GLU A 99 4.82 8.23 11.75
C GLU A 99 5.96 7.20 11.87
N ARG A 100 5.67 5.91 11.71
CA ARG A 100 6.67 4.85 11.81
C ARG A 100 7.78 4.95 10.76
N ILE A 101 7.46 5.37 9.52
CA ILE A 101 8.47 5.65 8.49
C ILE A 101 9.43 6.74 8.94
N LYS A 102 8.93 7.81 9.58
CA LYS A 102 9.75 8.91 10.09
C LYS A 102 10.58 8.48 11.30
N ASP A 103 9.95 7.85 12.28
CA ASP A 103 10.58 7.43 13.54
C ASP A 103 11.72 6.43 13.30
N ASN A 104 11.53 5.51 12.37
CA ASN A 104 12.53 4.54 11.96
C ASN A 104 13.48 5.05 10.85
N LYS A 105 13.37 6.32 10.46
CA LYS A 105 14.26 6.98 9.46
C LYS A 105 14.26 6.29 8.09
N LEU A 106 13.17 5.61 7.71
CA LEU A 106 13.08 4.83 6.48
C LEU A 106 12.89 5.67 5.22
N LEU A 107 12.52 6.95 5.35
CA LEU A 107 12.13 7.80 4.22
C LEU A 107 13.21 7.89 3.15
N SER A 108 14.48 8.12 3.54
CA SER A 108 15.58 8.23 2.57
C SER A 108 15.81 6.92 1.81
N ALA A 109 15.72 5.77 2.50
CA ALA A 109 15.87 4.47 1.85
C ALA A 109 14.72 4.19 0.88
N LEU A 110 13.47 4.53 1.25
CA LEU A 110 12.30 4.41 0.37
C LEU A 110 12.40 5.32 -0.86
N SER A 111 12.83 6.57 -0.69
CA SER A 111 12.96 7.53 -1.80
C SER A 111 14.05 7.14 -2.81
N ASN A 112 15.07 6.40 -2.37
CA ASN A 112 16.17 5.93 -3.21
C ASN A 112 15.98 4.49 -3.73
N TYR A 113 14.88 3.83 -3.34
CA TYR A 113 14.61 2.46 -3.78
C TYR A 113 14.19 2.43 -5.24
N GLN A 114 14.80 1.51 -6.01
CA GLN A 114 14.59 1.39 -7.46
C GLN A 114 13.81 0.13 -7.88
N GLY A 115 13.49 -0.73 -6.91
CA GLY A 115 12.71 -1.94 -7.17
C GLY A 115 11.19 -1.72 -7.16
N MET A 116 10.46 -2.82 -7.17
CA MET A 116 9.00 -2.79 -7.12
C MET A 116 8.48 -2.46 -5.72
N ILE A 117 7.46 -1.62 -5.63
CA ILE A 117 6.68 -1.41 -4.39
C ILE A 117 5.28 -1.98 -4.60
N LEU A 118 4.94 -3.02 -3.84
CA LEU A 118 3.61 -3.61 -3.76
C LEU A 118 2.91 -3.09 -2.51
N ALA A 119 1.99 -2.15 -2.68
CA ALA A 119 1.33 -1.48 -1.57
C ALA A 119 -0.18 -1.76 -1.55
N TYR A 120 -0.75 -1.96 -0.36
CA TYR A 120 -2.15 -2.29 -0.15
C TYR A 120 -2.84 -1.21 0.67
N SER A 121 -4.03 -0.74 0.24
CA SER A 121 -4.90 0.13 1.03
C SER A 121 -4.13 1.33 1.64
N ALA A 122 -4.13 1.49 2.95
CA ALA A 122 -3.40 2.51 3.69
C ALA A 122 -1.90 2.59 3.33
N GLY A 123 -1.26 1.44 3.06
CA GLY A 123 0.13 1.36 2.61
C GLY A 123 0.36 2.06 1.28
N ALA A 124 -0.63 2.03 0.35
CA ALA A 124 -0.54 2.76 -0.91
C ALA A 124 -0.80 4.27 -0.71
N LEU A 125 -1.81 4.62 0.10
CA LEU A 125 -2.19 6.02 0.34
C LEU A 125 -1.06 6.84 0.98
N MET A 126 -0.37 6.28 1.98
CA MET A 126 0.68 6.99 2.70
C MET A 126 1.90 7.36 1.84
N LEU A 127 2.07 6.72 0.67
CA LEU A 127 3.19 7.00 -0.23
C LEU A 127 3.05 8.34 -0.96
N TYR A 128 1.82 8.84 -1.10
CA TYR A 128 1.54 10.14 -1.71
C TYR A 128 1.95 11.30 -0.80
N GLN A 129 2.20 12.46 -1.37
CA GLN A 129 2.42 13.69 -0.61
C GLN A 129 1.14 14.13 0.11
N GLU A 130 0.00 13.99 -0.59
CA GLU A 130 -1.34 14.29 -0.09
C GLU A 130 -2.27 13.16 -0.47
N TYR A 131 -3.13 12.77 0.45
CA TYR A 131 -4.18 11.79 0.23
C TYR A 131 -5.43 12.15 1.04
N PHE A 132 -6.52 11.48 0.76
CA PHE A 132 -7.75 11.59 1.54
C PHE A 132 -8.21 10.21 2.02
N LEU A 133 -9.04 10.23 3.06
CA LEU A 133 -9.69 9.06 3.62
C LEU A 133 -11.19 9.30 3.57
N SER A 134 -11.90 8.51 2.80
CA SER A 134 -13.37 8.55 2.72
C SER A 134 -14.01 8.06 4.02
N PRO A 135 -15.19 8.59 4.38
CA PRO A 135 -15.95 8.07 5.49
C PRO A 135 -16.18 6.57 5.38
N ASN A 136 -15.95 5.87 6.47
CA ASN A 136 -16.15 4.43 6.58
C ASN A 136 -16.48 4.09 8.04
N TRP A 137 -16.43 2.82 8.42
CA TRP A 137 -16.69 2.42 9.79
C TRP A 137 -15.63 2.89 10.84
N TYR A 138 -14.46 3.42 10.40
CA TYR A 138 -13.46 4.06 11.28
C TYR A 138 -13.55 5.58 11.28
N TYR A 139 -13.87 6.17 10.11
CA TYR A 139 -13.92 7.61 9.91
C TYR A 139 -15.34 8.05 9.59
N THR A 140 -15.91 8.91 10.42
CA THR A 140 -17.28 9.44 10.20
C THR A 140 -17.33 10.58 9.20
N THR A 141 -16.18 11.20 8.91
CA THR A 141 -16.05 12.35 7.99
C THR A 141 -14.84 12.16 7.08
N MET A 142 -14.86 12.84 5.93
CA MET A 142 -13.71 12.94 5.04
C MET A 142 -12.51 13.54 5.79
N LYS A 143 -11.34 12.91 5.67
CA LYS A 143 -10.06 13.43 6.17
C LYS A 143 -9.12 13.71 5.00
N TYR A 144 -8.39 14.82 5.08
CA TYR A 144 -7.31 15.17 4.16
C TYR A 144 -5.99 15.09 4.92
N CYS A 145 -5.08 14.28 4.43
CA CYS A 145 -3.88 13.89 5.14
C CYS A 145 -2.63 14.15 4.29
N ARG A 146 -1.48 14.21 4.94
CA ARG A 146 -0.17 14.25 4.30
C ARG A 146 0.55 12.93 4.51
N GLY A 147 1.06 12.37 3.42
CA GLY A 147 1.88 11.18 3.44
C GLY A 147 3.37 11.50 3.37
N ILE A 148 4.15 10.53 2.90
CA ILE A 148 5.61 10.65 2.82
C ILE A 148 6.10 11.30 1.52
N GLY A 149 5.28 11.35 0.47
CA GLY A 149 5.56 12.07 -0.77
C GLY A 149 6.66 11.45 -1.62
N LEU A 150 6.52 10.19 -2.02
CA LEU A 150 7.44 9.59 -2.97
C LEU A 150 7.25 10.16 -4.38
N ASP A 151 8.33 10.52 -5.05
CA ASP A 151 8.32 11.08 -6.41
C ASP A 151 7.88 10.06 -7.50
N CYS A 152 7.90 8.77 -7.17
CA CYS A 152 7.50 7.70 -8.09
C CYS A 152 5.98 7.50 -8.18
N MET A 153 5.17 8.25 -7.42
CA MET A 153 3.72 8.07 -7.43
C MET A 153 3.07 8.65 -8.69
N PRO A 154 1.97 8.04 -9.18
CA PRO A 154 1.21 8.59 -10.32
C PRO A 154 0.59 9.95 -9.99
N PRO A 155 0.30 10.80 -11.00
CA PRO A 155 -0.10 12.19 -10.82
C PRO A 155 -1.57 12.39 -10.42
N PHE A 156 -2.23 11.37 -9.93
CA PHE A 156 -3.61 11.38 -9.44
C PHE A 156 -3.68 10.86 -8.00
N LEU A 157 -4.77 11.09 -7.32
CA LEU A 157 -5.02 10.53 -5.98
C LEU A 157 -5.56 9.10 -6.10
N LEU A 158 -5.44 8.33 -5.01
CA LEU A 158 -6.09 7.03 -4.88
C LEU A 158 -7.27 7.09 -3.92
N GLU A 159 -8.34 6.40 -4.28
CA GLU A 159 -9.36 5.92 -3.35
C GLU A 159 -9.30 4.41 -3.29
N MET A 160 -9.28 3.86 -2.09
CA MET A 160 -9.19 2.41 -1.88
C MET A 160 -10.54 1.85 -1.40
N HIS A 161 -10.80 0.59 -1.72
CA HIS A 161 -12.05 -0.09 -1.35
C HIS A 161 -13.31 0.53 -1.98
N TYR A 162 -13.18 1.07 -3.19
CA TYR A 162 -14.32 1.64 -3.92
C TYR A 162 -15.38 0.55 -4.17
N ASP A 163 -16.61 0.83 -3.71
CA ASP A 163 -17.73 -0.12 -3.78
C ASP A 163 -18.66 0.07 -4.99
N GLY A 164 -18.35 1.07 -5.84
CA GLY A 164 -19.16 1.42 -7.01
C GLY A 164 -20.40 2.24 -6.69
N SER A 165 -20.66 2.62 -5.43
CA SER A 165 -21.84 3.37 -5.04
C SER A 165 -21.80 4.83 -5.51
N GLU A 166 -22.97 5.41 -5.83
CA GLU A 166 -23.10 6.82 -6.16
C GLU A 166 -22.69 7.74 -4.99
N SER A 167 -22.95 7.31 -3.76
CA SER A 167 -22.54 8.04 -2.55
C SER A 167 -21.04 8.19 -2.48
N MET A 168 -20.30 7.09 -2.63
CA MET A 168 -18.84 7.11 -2.61
C MET A 168 -18.27 7.86 -3.81
N ALA A 169 -18.86 7.68 -5.00
CA ALA A 169 -18.47 8.44 -6.20
C ALA A 169 -18.65 9.97 -6.01
N GLY A 170 -19.69 10.40 -5.30
CA GLY A 170 -19.89 11.79 -4.92
C GLY A 170 -18.78 12.34 -4.03
N MET A 171 -18.44 11.59 -2.96
CA MET A 171 -17.36 11.95 -2.03
C MET A 171 -16.00 12.01 -2.71
N ILE A 172 -15.69 11.07 -3.60
CA ILE A 172 -14.45 11.02 -4.38
C ILE A 172 -14.33 12.28 -5.26
N LYS A 173 -15.39 12.68 -5.95
CA LYS A 173 -15.41 13.89 -6.78
C LYS A 173 -15.20 15.16 -5.95
N GLU A 174 -15.77 15.23 -4.75
CA GLU A 174 -15.55 16.35 -3.83
C GLU A 174 -14.09 16.41 -3.36
N ALA A 175 -13.52 15.28 -2.96
CA ALA A 175 -12.12 15.20 -2.56
C ALA A 175 -11.16 15.60 -3.70
N GLY A 176 -11.42 15.09 -4.90
CA GLY A 176 -10.64 15.46 -6.09
C GLY A 176 -10.72 16.94 -6.41
N LYS A 177 -11.90 17.56 -6.32
CA LYS A 177 -12.08 19.02 -6.49
C LYS A 177 -11.32 19.81 -5.43
N TYR A 178 -11.42 19.40 -4.17
CA TYR A 178 -10.74 20.09 -3.07
C TYR A 178 -9.21 20.06 -3.22
N LEU A 179 -8.64 18.91 -3.63
CA LEU A 179 -7.21 18.75 -3.83
C LEU A 179 -6.76 19.11 -5.27
N ASN A 180 -7.69 19.47 -6.15
CA ASN A 180 -7.46 19.78 -7.56
C ASN A 180 -6.67 18.69 -8.31
N LYS A 181 -7.06 17.44 -8.12
CA LYS A 181 -6.43 16.27 -8.75
C LYS A 181 -7.47 15.25 -9.19
N ASP A 182 -7.22 14.59 -10.31
CA ASP A 182 -7.96 13.39 -10.69
C ASP A 182 -7.83 12.30 -9.62
N VAL A 183 -8.78 11.39 -9.56
CA VAL A 183 -8.78 10.29 -8.60
C VAL A 183 -8.92 8.95 -9.34
N CYS A 184 -8.07 8.00 -9.01
CA CYS A 184 -8.22 6.60 -9.38
C CYS A 184 -8.80 5.85 -8.19
N ALA A 185 -9.97 5.29 -8.33
CA ALA A 185 -10.65 4.50 -7.32
C ALA A 185 -10.46 3.00 -7.61
N ILE A 186 -9.95 2.27 -6.62
CA ILE A 186 -9.60 0.86 -6.71
C ILE A 186 -10.50 0.08 -5.76
N GLY A 187 -11.31 -0.83 -6.31
CA GLY A 187 -12.14 -1.74 -5.54
C GLY A 187 -11.33 -2.87 -4.88
N ASP A 188 -12.01 -3.70 -4.10
CA ASP A 188 -11.39 -4.84 -3.40
C ASP A 188 -10.78 -5.90 -4.33
N TYR A 189 -11.17 -5.90 -5.61
CA TYR A 189 -10.68 -6.77 -6.67
C TYR A 189 -10.01 -5.97 -7.79
N GLY A 190 -9.42 -4.81 -7.45
CA GLY A 190 -8.68 -3.97 -8.37
C GLY A 190 -7.18 -3.99 -8.08
N ILE A 191 -6.36 -3.92 -9.13
CA ILE A 191 -4.92 -3.69 -9.08
C ILE A 191 -4.57 -2.64 -10.13
N LEU A 192 -3.75 -1.68 -9.73
CA LEU A 192 -3.13 -0.71 -10.61
C LEU A 192 -1.61 -0.89 -10.56
N ILE A 193 -1.01 -1.10 -11.72
CA ILE A 193 0.45 -1.08 -11.90
C ILE A 193 0.80 0.25 -12.56
N TYR A 194 1.73 0.97 -11.95
CA TYR A 194 2.27 2.21 -12.50
C TYR A 194 3.77 2.07 -12.74
N ASP A 195 4.17 2.21 -14.00
CA ASP A 195 5.58 2.29 -14.38
C ASP A 195 6.03 3.75 -14.33
N ASN A 196 6.89 4.08 -13.38
CA ASN A 196 7.36 5.46 -13.18
C ASN A 196 8.34 5.92 -14.27
N TYR A 197 9.03 5.02 -14.96
CA TYR A 197 9.93 5.35 -16.06
C TYR A 197 9.16 5.64 -17.34
N GLU A 198 8.30 4.71 -17.74
CA GLU A 198 7.49 4.80 -18.96
C GLU A 198 6.25 5.69 -18.78
N LYS A 199 5.93 6.10 -17.54
CA LYS A 199 4.70 6.80 -17.18
C LYS A 199 3.45 6.09 -17.69
N SER A 200 3.50 4.78 -17.75
CA SER A 200 2.44 3.90 -18.24
C SER A 200 1.69 3.24 -17.08
N MET A 201 0.46 2.82 -17.35
CA MET A 201 -0.40 2.16 -16.37
C MET A 201 -1.02 0.91 -16.96
N ILE A 202 -1.13 -0.12 -16.13
CA ILE A 202 -1.86 -1.36 -16.44
C ILE A 202 -2.86 -1.60 -15.30
N GLU A 203 -4.09 -1.92 -15.65
CA GLU A 203 -5.20 -2.10 -14.72
C GLU A 203 -5.72 -3.52 -14.79
N TYR A 204 -6.07 -4.05 -13.62
CA TYR A 204 -6.73 -5.35 -13.49
C TYR A 204 -7.93 -5.22 -12.56
N GLY A 205 -9.06 -5.79 -12.97
CA GLY A 205 -10.28 -5.83 -12.15
C GLY A 205 -10.93 -4.46 -11.93
N ASP A 206 -11.34 -4.19 -10.70
CA ASP A 206 -12.20 -3.04 -10.37
C ASP A 206 -11.40 -1.75 -10.21
N VAL A 207 -11.16 -1.05 -11.31
CA VAL A 207 -10.48 0.25 -11.35
C VAL A 207 -11.36 1.28 -12.07
N THR A 208 -11.56 2.45 -11.47
CA THR A 208 -12.41 3.52 -12.00
C THR A 208 -11.72 4.88 -11.88
N TYR A 209 -11.78 5.72 -12.93
CA TYR A 209 -11.20 7.07 -12.92
C TYR A 209 -12.27 8.15 -12.80
N PHE A 210 -12.00 9.10 -11.92
CA PHE A 210 -12.76 10.32 -11.75
C PHE A 210 -11.93 11.49 -12.25
N LYS A 211 -12.28 12.01 -13.43
CA LYS A 211 -11.69 13.22 -14.00
C LYS A 211 -12.27 14.44 -13.33
N ILE A 212 -11.41 15.31 -12.82
CA ILE A 212 -11.81 16.56 -12.18
C ILE A 212 -11.69 17.66 -13.22
N GLN A 213 -12.83 18.17 -13.69
CA GLN A 213 -12.85 19.32 -14.57
C GLN A 213 -12.44 20.55 -13.76
N ASN A 214 -11.27 21.12 -14.07
CA ASN A 214 -10.90 22.42 -13.54
C ASN A 214 -11.95 23.44 -14.02
N GLN A 215 -12.64 24.07 -13.09
CA GLN A 215 -13.43 25.26 -13.43
C GLN A 215 -12.41 26.36 -13.78
N THR A 216 -12.25 26.61 -15.09
CA THR A 216 -11.49 27.75 -15.63
C THR A 216 -12.18 29.03 -15.26
#